data_6fd1f012555b6cd371f9dc501a8f155b
#
_entry.id   6fd1f012555b6cd371f9dc501a8f155b
#
_cell.length_a   1.000
_cell.length_b   1.000
_cell.length_c   1.000
_cell.angle_alpha   90.00
_cell.angle_beta   90.00
_cell.angle_gamma   90.00
#
_symmetry.space_group_name_H-M   'P 1'
#
loop_
_entity.id
_entity.type
_entity.pdbx_description
1 polymer ?
#
loop_
_entity_poly.entity_id
_entity_poly.type
_entity_poly.pdbx_seq_one_letter_code
_entity_poly.pdbx_strand_id
1 'polypeptide(L)'
;MSRIIAGKFASRRVIMPEGDTTRPTTDRVRESVFAQIASWLGVVDRDPADQLAGLSFLDLYAGSGAVGLEACSRGAEVTWVENNPIALRAIRKNLDILKVTGTVRIMDVARFLSTRPRLFDLVWMDPPYSVPNEEIDAILGMVDKKGWVSQGGLVLVERAGRTSAIEFPESFLNVGTRRYGDTIVYSAEKGRT
;
A
#
# COMPACT_ATOMS: atom_id res chain seq x y z
N MET A 1 0.19 12.28 -15.19
CA MET A 1 0.60 10.94 -15.68
C MET A 1 1.38 10.28 -14.57
N SER A 2 1.05 9.04 -14.22
CA SER A 2 1.80 8.27 -13.20
C SER A 2 2.72 7.26 -13.88
N ARG A 3 3.89 7.01 -13.27
CA ARG A 3 4.90 6.04 -13.76
C ARG A 3 5.44 5.23 -12.59
N ILE A 4 5.93 4.03 -12.88
CA ILE A 4 6.73 3.25 -11.94
C ILE A 4 8.07 3.95 -11.75
N ILE A 5 8.48 4.12 -10.49
CA ILE A 5 9.66 4.91 -10.12
C ILE A 5 10.95 4.13 -10.34
N ALA A 6 11.01 2.89 -9.83
CA ALA A 6 12.22 2.10 -9.84
C ALA A 6 11.96 0.59 -10.02
N GLY A 7 13.02 -0.20 -10.10
CA GLY A 7 12.97 -1.64 -10.23
C GLY A 7 12.78 -2.13 -11.68
N LYS A 8 12.25 -3.34 -11.82
CA LYS A 8 12.14 -4.08 -13.11
C LYS A 8 11.32 -3.34 -14.18
N PHE A 9 10.36 -2.51 -13.76
CA PHE A 9 9.45 -1.79 -14.65
C PHE A 9 9.64 -0.28 -14.60
N ALA A 10 10.80 0.21 -14.16
CA ALA A 10 11.11 1.64 -14.04
C ALA A 10 10.70 2.44 -15.29
N SER A 11 10.15 3.65 -15.09
CA SER A 11 9.67 4.56 -16.13
C SER A 11 8.45 4.09 -16.94
N ARG A 12 7.94 2.87 -16.74
CA ARG A 12 6.72 2.41 -17.40
C ARG A 12 5.51 3.20 -16.91
N ARG A 13 4.63 3.56 -17.83
CA ARG A 13 3.39 4.28 -17.51
C ARG A 13 2.42 3.41 -16.74
N VAL A 14 1.74 4.01 -15.76
CA VAL A 14 0.61 3.42 -15.05
C VAL A 14 -0.68 4.07 -15.57
N ILE A 15 -1.63 3.24 -16.00
CA ILE A 15 -2.95 3.68 -16.43
C ILE A 15 -3.76 3.99 -15.17
N MET A 16 -4.30 5.21 -15.12
CA MET A 16 -5.17 5.67 -14.06
C MET A 16 -6.64 5.39 -14.40
N PRO A 17 -7.53 5.23 -13.40
CA PRO A 17 -8.97 5.11 -13.62
C PRO A 17 -9.51 6.34 -14.35
N GLU A 18 -10.43 6.15 -15.29
CA GLU A 18 -11.10 7.25 -15.97
C GLU A 18 -12.09 7.93 -15.04
N GLY A 19 -12.12 9.28 -15.04
CA GLY A 19 -13.04 10.07 -14.22
C GLY A 19 -12.75 10.05 -12.73
N ASP A 20 -11.59 9.56 -12.32
CA ASP A 20 -11.19 9.56 -10.90
C ASP A 20 -10.86 10.99 -10.47
N THR A 21 -11.71 11.54 -9.60
CA THR A 21 -11.49 12.84 -8.94
C THR A 21 -10.65 12.70 -7.67
N THR A 22 -10.33 11.46 -7.27
CA THR A 22 -9.43 11.23 -6.15
C THR A 22 -8.02 11.60 -6.57
N ARG A 23 -7.30 12.28 -5.68
CA ARG A 23 -5.89 12.62 -5.90
C ARG A 23 -5.08 11.32 -5.70
N PRO A 24 -4.56 10.71 -6.78
CA PRO A 24 -3.78 9.50 -6.61
C PRO A 24 -2.50 9.81 -5.84
N THR A 25 -1.99 8.84 -5.07
CA THR A 25 -0.64 8.89 -4.49
C THR A 25 0.34 9.38 -5.55
N THR A 26 0.88 10.58 -5.37
CA THR A 26 1.76 11.19 -6.38
C THR A 26 3.04 10.37 -6.54
N ASP A 27 3.67 10.45 -7.71
CA ASP A 27 4.96 9.80 -7.97
C ASP A 27 5.98 10.15 -6.88
N ARG A 28 5.99 11.41 -6.41
CA ARG A 28 6.89 11.88 -5.33
C ARG A 28 6.59 11.24 -3.97
N VAL A 29 5.32 11.10 -3.59
CA VAL A 29 4.93 10.44 -2.34
C VAL A 29 5.32 8.97 -2.41
N ARG A 30 5.02 8.29 -3.54
CA ARG A 30 5.37 6.90 -3.75
C ARG A 30 6.87 6.66 -3.70
N GLU A 31 7.68 7.51 -4.35
CA GLU A 31 9.14 7.47 -4.26
C GLU A 31 9.62 7.55 -2.80
N SER A 32 9.10 8.51 -2.05
CA SER A 32 9.47 8.71 -0.65
C SER A 32 9.05 7.54 0.25
N VAL A 33 7.87 6.97 0.01
CA VAL A 33 7.36 5.79 0.74
C VAL A 33 8.26 4.58 0.51
N PHE A 34 8.64 4.29 -0.73
CA PHE A 34 9.52 3.16 -1.01
C PHE A 34 10.96 3.39 -0.55
N ALA A 35 11.45 4.64 -0.53
CA ALA A 35 12.73 4.98 0.10
C ALA A 35 12.68 4.73 1.63
N GLN A 36 11.55 5.06 2.29
CA GLN A 36 11.34 4.76 3.70
C GLN A 36 11.31 3.24 3.96
N ILE A 37 10.59 2.47 3.14
CA ILE A 37 10.54 1.01 3.23
C ILE A 37 11.95 0.41 3.06
N ALA A 38 12.71 0.84 2.05
CA ALA A 38 14.08 0.37 1.81
C ALA A 38 15.01 0.67 2.98
N SER A 39 14.89 1.86 3.59
CA SER A 39 15.64 2.24 4.79
C SER A 39 15.26 1.39 6.00
N TRP A 40 13.97 1.16 6.21
CA TRP A 40 13.47 0.32 7.31
C TRP A 40 13.95 -1.14 7.17
N LEU A 41 13.99 -1.68 5.95
CA LEU A 41 14.51 -3.01 5.65
C LEU A 41 16.05 -3.09 5.68
N GLY A 42 16.76 -1.95 5.69
CA GLY A 42 18.22 -1.92 5.58
C GLY A 42 18.75 -2.35 4.20
N VAL A 43 17.97 -2.10 3.14
CA VAL A 43 18.28 -2.56 1.76
C VAL A 43 18.47 -1.40 0.76
N VAL A 44 18.80 -0.21 1.27
CA VAL A 44 18.97 1.01 0.44
C VAL A 44 20.00 0.80 -0.68
N ASP A 45 21.07 0.08 -0.38
CA ASP A 45 22.19 -0.17 -1.30
C ASP A 45 21.95 -1.36 -2.27
N ARG A 46 20.81 -2.07 -2.14
CA ARG A 46 20.45 -3.14 -3.08
C ARG A 46 19.94 -2.57 -4.40
N ASP A 47 20.08 -3.37 -5.47
CA ASP A 47 19.38 -3.06 -6.73
C ASP A 47 17.89 -2.83 -6.44
N PRO A 48 17.30 -1.71 -6.90
CA PRO A 48 15.88 -1.46 -6.70
C PRO A 48 14.96 -2.60 -7.14
N ALA A 49 15.36 -3.39 -8.14
CA ALA A 49 14.58 -4.53 -8.62
C ALA A 49 14.45 -5.69 -7.62
N ASP A 50 15.33 -5.72 -6.60
CA ASP A 50 15.41 -6.82 -5.63
C ASP A 50 15.23 -6.35 -4.17
N GLN A 51 14.95 -5.06 -3.95
CA GLN A 51 14.78 -4.49 -2.60
C GLN A 51 13.67 -5.18 -1.79
N LEU A 52 12.62 -5.65 -2.45
CA LEU A 52 11.47 -6.34 -1.82
C LEU A 52 11.37 -7.82 -2.21
N ALA A 53 12.45 -8.40 -2.76
CA ALA A 53 12.44 -9.80 -3.18
C ALA A 53 12.14 -10.74 -1.99
N GLY A 54 11.16 -11.64 -2.17
CA GLY A 54 10.72 -12.58 -1.15
C GLY A 54 9.75 -12.02 -0.12
N LEU A 55 9.39 -10.73 -0.22
CA LEU A 55 8.40 -10.11 0.67
C LEU A 55 7.00 -10.11 0.05
N SER A 56 6.00 -10.22 0.90
CA SER A 56 4.58 -10.12 0.56
C SER A 56 4.05 -8.71 0.86
N PHE A 57 3.32 -8.14 -0.09
CA PHE A 57 2.78 -6.78 -0.03
C PHE A 57 1.26 -6.81 -0.20
N LEU A 58 0.53 -6.20 0.74
CA LEU A 58 -0.92 -6.02 0.67
C LEU A 58 -1.24 -4.56 0.37
N ASP A 59 -1.90 -4.32 -0.76
CA ASP A 59 -2.35 -2.99 -1.22
C ASP A 59 -3.86 -2.88 -1.00
N LEU A 60 -4.26 -2.25 0.10
CA LEU A 60 -5.65 -2.00 0.45
C LEU A 60 -6.11 -0.65 -0.12
N TYR A 61 -7.31 -0.61 -0.70
CA TYR A 61 -7.82 0.53 -1.48
C TYR A 61 -6.95 0.82 -2.70
N ALA A 62 -6.64 -0.23 -3.48
CA ALA A 62 -5.57 -0.21 -4.45
C ALA A 62 -5.72 0.78 -5.62
N GLY A 63 -6.93 1.28 -5.91
CA GLY A 63 -7.17 2.26 -6.96
C GLY A 63 -6.65 1.80 -8.33
N SER A 64 -5.68 2.50 -8.89
CA SER A 64 -5.00 2.11 -10.13
C SER A 64 -4.04 0.92 -9.98
N GLY A 65 -3.76 0.50 -8.76
CA GLY A 65 -2.73 -0.48 -8.41
C GLY A 65 -1.31 0.08 -8.40
N ALA A 66 -1.13 1.40 -8.49
CA ALA A 66 0.19 2.03 -8.69
C ALA A 66 1.19 1.71 -7.59
N VAL A 67 0.76 1.65 -6.33
CA VAL A 67 1.64 1.35 -5.18
C VAL A 67 2.04 -0.13 -5.21
N GLY A 68 1.09 -1.04 -5.37
CA GLY A 68 1.40 -2.45 -5.50
C GLY A 68 2.24 -2.78 -6.76
N LEU A 69 2.04 -2.06 -7.88
CA LEU A 69 2.89 -2.22 -9.08
C LEU A 69 4.32 -1.75 -8.83
N GLU A 70 4.51 -0.68 -8.07
CA GLU A 70 5.85 -0.27 -7.63
C GLU A 70 6.50 -1.35 -6.74
N ALA A 71 5.73 -1.94 -5.80
CA ALA A 71 6.20 -3.05 -4.97
C ALA A 71 6.59 -4.28 -5.83
N CYS A 72 5.77 -4.65 -6.83
CA CYS A 72 6.10 -5.70 -7.80
C CYS A 72 7.39 -5.38 -8.58
N SER A 73 7.55 -4.14 -9.01
CA SER A 73 8.74 -3.68 -9.72
C SER A 73 10.02 -3.86 -8.89
N ARG A 74 9.88 -3.81 -7.57
CA ARG A 74 10.96 -4.00 -6.59
C ARG A 74 11.07 -5.44 -6.07
N GLY A 75 10.30 -6.37 -6.62
CA GLY A 75 10.42 -7.80 -6.37
C GLY A 75 9.41 -8.40 -5.38
N ALA A 76 8.46 -7.62 -4.86
CA ALA A 76 7.46 -8.14 -3.93
C ALA A 76 6.38 -9.01 -4.61
N GLU A 77 5.82 -9.95 -3.84
CA GLU A 77 4.57 -10.64 -4.17
C GLU A 77 3.38 -9.79 -3.69
N VAL A 78 2.50 -9.35 -4.60
CA VAL A 78 1.47 -8.37 -4.27
C VAL A 78 0.05 -8.94 -4.32
N THR A 79 -0.76 -8.56 -3.33
CA THR A 79 -2.21 -8.70 -3.32
C THR A 79 -2.84 -7.31 -3.32
N TRP A 80 -3.67 -7.03 -4.34
CA TRP A 80 -4.49 -5.81 -4.44
C TRP A 80 -5.90 -6.10 -3.96
N VAL A 81 -6.47 -5.20 -3.15
CA VAL A 81 -7.87 -5.23 -2.71
C VAL A 81 -8.55 -3.96 -3.20
N GLU A 82 -9.55 -4.12 -4.04
CA GLU A 82 -10.28 -3.01 -4.67
C GLU A 82 -11.72 -3.46 -4.98
N ASN A 83 -12.69 -2.55 -4.80
CA ASN A 83 -14.10 -2.81 -5.10
C ASN A 83 -14.66 -1.96 -6.23
N ASN A 84 -14.00 -0.85 -6.60
CA ASN A 84 -14.45 0.04 -7.65
C ASN A 84 -14.23 -0.59 -9.06
N PRO A 85 -15.28 -0.81 -9.85
CA PRO A 85 -15.14 -1.45 -11.17
C PRO A 85 -14.26 -0.68 -12.17
N ILE A 86 -14.18 0.66 -12.04
CA ILE A 86 -13.35 1.50 -12.91
C ILE A 86 -11.88 1.32 -12.55
N ALA A 87 -11.56 1.36 -11.25
CA ALA A 87 -10.23 1.10 -10.72
C ALA A 87 -9.74 -0.32 -11.06
N LEU A 88 -10.60 -1.32 -10.89
CA LEU A 88 -10.31 -2.71 -11.26
C LEU A 88 -9.97 -2.90 -12.74
N ARG A 89 -10.62 -2.16 -13.66
CA ARG A 89 -10.25 -2.17 -15.07
C ARG A 89 -8.84 -1.62 -15.28
N ALA A 90 -8.49 -0.53 -14.57
CA ALA A 90 -7.14 0.04 -14.63
C ALA A 90 -6.09 -0.93 -14.11
N ILE A 91 -6.30 -1.55 -12.94
CA ILE A 91 -5.41 -2.58 -12.38
C ILE A 91 -5.17 -3.70 -13.40
N ARG A 92 -6.23 -4.33 -13.91
CA ARG A 92 -6.11 -5.44 -14.85
C ARG A 92 -5.33 -5.06 -16.11
N LYS A 93 -5.60 -3.87 -16.66
CA LYS A 93 -4.90 -3.36 -17.85
C LYS A 93 -3.42 -3.12 -17.55
N ASN A 94 -3.09 -2.59 -16.38
CA ASN A 94 -1.71 -2.40 -15.95
C ASN A 94 -0.98 -3.74 -15.77
N LEU A 95 -1.58 -4.72 -15.11
CA LEU A 95 -1.02 -6.06 -14.94
C LEU A 95 -0.74 -6.73 -16.30
N ASP A 96 -1.68 -6.62 -17.24
CA ASP A 96 -1.51 -7.20 -18.58
C ASP A 96 -0.39 -6.53 -19.38
N ILE A 97 -0.33 -5.19 -19.39
CA ILE A 97 0.71 -4.43 -20.10
C ILE A 97 2.11 -4.70 -19.54
N LEU A 98 2.22 -4.79 -18.22
CA LEU A 98 3.50 -5.01 -17.54
C LEU A 98 3.88 -6.49 -17.44
N LYS A 99 2.94 -7.39 -17.82
CA LYS A 99 3.09 -8.85 -17.66
C LYS A 99 3.41 -9.24 -16.21
N VAL A 100 2.78 -8.54 -15.27
CA VAL A 100 2.91 -8.80 -13.83
C VAL A 100 1.86 -9.82 -13.40
N THR A 101 2.28 -10.78 -12.61
CA THR A 101 1.41 -11.74 -11.92
C THR A 101 1.20 -11.31 -10.48
N GLY A 102 -0.01 -11.51 -9.96
CA GLY A 102 -0.35 -11.23 -8.57
C GLY A 102 -1.83 -11.46 -8.31
N THR A 103 -2.27 -11.28 -7.08
CA THR A 103 -3.64 -11.57 -6.68
C THR A 103 -4.48 -10.31 -6.60
N VAL A 104 -5.57 -10.23 -7.36
CA VAL A 104 -6.55 -9.13 -7.25
C VAL A 104 -7.80 -9.65 -6.53
N ARG A 105 -8.16 -9.03 -5.41
CA ARG A 105 -9.36 -9.31 -4.63
C ARG A 105 -10.42 -8.24 -4.88
N ILE A 106 -11.53 -8.66 -5.52
CA ILE A 106 -12.63 -7.78 -5.93
C ILE A 106 -13.64 -7.73 -4.79
N MET A 107 -13.35 -6.94 -3.78
CA MET A 107 -14.24 -6.78 -2.64
C MET A 107 -13.87 -5.55 -1.81
N ASP A 108 -14.78 -5.17 -0.94
CA ASP A 108 -14.55 -4.17 0.09
C ASP A 108 -13.47 -4.60 1.07
N VAL A 109 -12.69 -3.64 1.60
CA VAL A 109 -11.55 -3.89 2.48
C VAL A 109 -11.97 -4.57 3.79
N ALA A 110 -13.05 -4.10 4.44
CA ALA A 110 -13.52 -4.70 5.69
C ALA A 110 -14.00 -6.16 5.46
N ARG A 111 -14.66 -6.40 4.32
CA ARG A 111 -15.07 -7.75 3.91
C ARG A 111 -13.85 -8.64 3.64
N PHE A 112 -12.83 -8.12 2.94
CA PHE A 112 -11.59 -8.85 2.70
C PHE A 112 -10.92 -9.25 4.01
N LEU A 113 -10.76 -8.31 4.93
CA LEU A 113 -10.15 -8.55 6.24
C LEU A 113 -11.01 -9.47 7.14
N SER A 114 -12.27 -9.70 6.79
CA SER A 114 -13.14 -10.69 7.46
C SER A 114 -12.99 -12.12 6.93
N THR A 115 -12.24 -12.33 5.86
CA THR A 115 -11.93 -13.67 5.34
C THR A 115 -10.81 -14.35 6.14
N ARG A 116 -10.41 -15.55 5.71
CA ARG A 116 -9.26 -16.25 6.31
C ARG A 116 -7.99 -15.46 6.07
N PRO A 117 -7.25 -15.05 7.12
CA PRO A 117 -6.07 -14.23 6.98
C PRO A 117 -4.90 -14.98 6.31
N ARG A 118 -4.03 -14.20 5.69
CA ARG A 118 -2.68 -14.54 5.27
C ARG A 118 -1.77 -13.45 5.84
N LEU A 119 -0.59 -13.80 6.33
CA LEU A 119 0.39 -12.84 6.81
C LEU A 119 1.03 -12.09 5.63
N PHE A 120 1.18 -10.79 5.78
CA PHE A 120 1.92 -9.92 4.87
C PHE A 120 3.05 -9.22 5.62
N ASP A 121 4.17 -9.02 4.94
CA ASP A 121 5.33 -8.31 5.49
C ASP A 121 5.12 -6.79 5.44
N LEU A 122 4.40 -6.34 4.41
CA LEU A 122 4.09 -4.93 4.18
C LEU A 122 2.59 -4.76 3.88
N VAL A 123 1.94 -3.81 4.54
CA VAL A 123 0.55 -3.44 4.31
C VAL A 123 0.49 -1.95 4.00
N TRP A 124 -0.06 -1.62 2.86
CA TRP A 124 -0.35 -0.24 2.42
C TRP A 124 -1.85 0.02 2.44
N MET A 125 -2.24 1.20 2.89
CA MET A 125 -3.63 1.67 2.91
C MET A 125 -3.69 3.11 2.40
N ASP A 126 -4.46 3.34 1.33
CA ASP A 126 -4.78 4.68 0.81
C ASP A 126 -6.31 4.85 0.68
N PRO A 127 -7.02 4.90 1.81
CA PRO A 127 -8.47 5.00 1.80
C PRO A 127 -8.93 6.35 1.24
N PRO A 128 -10.10 6.40 0.57
CA PRO A 128 -10.70 7.66 0.13
C PRO A 128 -10.77 8.68 1.26
N TYR A 129 -10.57 9.95 0.97
CA TYR A 129 -10.58 11.02 1.98
C TYR A 129 -11.92 11.18 2.70
N SER A 130 -13.01 10.68 2.10
CA SER A 130 -14.33 10.63 2.70
C SER A 130 -14.48 9.60 3.82
N VAL A 131 -13.56 8.63 3.91
CA VAL A 131 -13.59 7.61 4.96
C VAL A 131 -13.13 8.26 6.28
N PRO A 132 -13.97 8.24 7.34
CA PRO A 132 -13.63 8.84 8.63
C PRO A 132 -12.50 8.06 9.33
N ASN A 133 -11.78 8.72 10.24
CA ASN A 133 -10.66 8.09 10.93
C ASN A 133 -11.09 6.91 11.81
N GLU A 134 -12.25 6.97 12.41
CA GLU A 134 -12.82 5.88 13.23
C GLU A 134 -12.96 4.58 12.42
N GLU A 135 -13.28 4.69 11.14
CA GLU A 135 -13.32 3.53 10.24
C GLU A 135 -11.92 3.02 9.92
N ILE A 136 -10.95 3.93 9.72
CA ILE A 136 -9.55 3.56 9.52
C ILE A 136 -8.98 2.85 10.74
N ASP A 137 -9.24 3.36 11.94
CA ASP A 137 -8.82 2.77 13.20
C ASP A 137 -9.45 1.36 13.39
N ALA A 138 -10.72 1.19 13.00
CA ALA A 138 -11.38 -0.11 12.99
C ALA A 138 -10.70 -1.09 11.99
N ILE A 139 -10.34 -0.63 10.80
CA ILE A 139 -9.60 -1.42 9.79
C ILE A 139 -8.21 -1.82 10.33
N LEU A 140 -7.48 -0.89 10.94
CA LEU A 140 -6.20 -1.18 11.59
C LEU A 140 -6.36 -2.22 12.71
N GLY A 141 -7.43 -2.12 13.50
CA GLY A 141 -7.80 -3.13 14.49
C GLY A 141 -8.06 -4.52 13.88
N MET A 142 -8.67 -4.57 12.68
CA MET A 142 -8.86 -5.84 11.96
C MET A 142 -7.54 -6.40 11.40
N VAL A 143 -6.67 -5.55 10.85
CA VAL A 143 -5.34 -5.93 10.37
C VAL A 143 -4.54 -6.58 11.51
N ASP A 144 -4.60 -5.98 12.68
CA ASP A 144 -3.93 -6.46 13.88
C ASP A 144 -4.52 -7.78 14.41
N LYS A 145 -5.76 -7.73 14.89
CA LYS A 145 -6.40 -8.83 15.64
C LYS A 145 -6.62 -10.08 14.83
N LYS A 146 -6.77 -9.98 13.52
CA LYS A 146 -6.98 -11.12 12.62
C LYS A 146 -5.68 -11.69 12.04
N GLY A 147 -4.53 -11.03 12.26
CA GLY A 147 -3.24 -11.53 11.80
C GLY A 147 -3.02 -11.37 10.30
N TRP A 148 -3.23 -10.16 9.79
CA TRP A 148 -2.94 -9.82 8.40
C TRP A 148 -1.53 -9.30 8.18
N VAL A 149 -0.83 -8.91 9.25
CA VAL A 149 0.55 -8.43 9.20
C VAL A 149 1.47 -9.33 10.01
N SER A 150 2.64 -9.65 9.45
CA SER A 150 3.67 -10.46 10.11
C SER A 150 4.23 -9.74 11.34
N GLN A 151 4.72 -10.49 12.32
CA GLN A 151 5.52 -9.92 13.42
C GLN A 151 6.74 -9.21 12.84
N GLY A 152 6.97 -7.96 13.24
CA GLY A 152 7.97 -7.10 12.64
C GLY A 152 7.61 -6.58 11.25
N GLY A 153 6.41 -6.83 10.74
CA GLY A 153 5.92 -6.27 9.48
C GLY A 153 5.52 -4.81 9.62
N LEU A 154 5.50 -4.08 8.51
CA LEU A 154 5.24 -2.65 8.46
C LEU A 154 3.86 -2.34 7.87
N VAL A 155 3.11 -1.49 8.55
CA VAL A 155 1.84 -0.93 8.05
C VAL A 155 2.05 0.55 7.74
N LEU A 156 1.62 0.98 6.56
CA LEU A 156 1.67 2.38 6.13
C LEU A 156 0.26 2.83 5.72
N VAL A 157 -0.14 4.03 6.14
CA VAL A 157 -1.46 4.60 5.85
C VAL A 157 -1.31 6.02 5.31
N GLU A 158 -1.81 6.25 4.10
CA GLU A 158 -1.90 7.58 3.51
C GLU A 158 -3.19 8.28 3.95
N ARG A 159 -3.10 9.55 4.33
CA ARG A 159 -4.24 10.41 4.67
C ARG A 159 -4.03 11.82 4.14
N ALA A 160 -5.14 12.57 3.98
CA ALA A 160 -5.06 14.00 3.70
C ALA A 160 -4.48 14.75 4.91
N GLY A 161 -3.63 15.73 4.67
CA GLY A 161 -2.93 16.48 5.71
C GLY A 161 -3.82 17.37 6.60
N ARG A 162 -5.13 17.39 6.35
CA ARG A 162 -6.14 18.14 7.13
C ARG A 162 -6.98 17.23 8.02
N THR A 163 -6.78 15.91 7.97
CA THR A 163 -7.49 14.97 8.84
C THR A 163 -6.84 14.95 10.23
N SER A 164 -7.61 14.61 11.26
CA SER A 164 -7.09 14.28 12.59
C SER A 164 -6.12 13.09 12.50
N ALA A 165 -5.31 12.89 13.52
CA ALA A 165 -4.43 11.72 13.58
C ALA A 165 -5.25 10.42 13.62
N ILE A 166 -4.70 9.36 13.04
CA ILE A 166 -5.21 8.00 13.18
C ILE A 166 -4.52 7.31 14.36
N GLU A 167 -5.18 6.31 14.94
CA GLU A 167 -4.67 5.57 16.09
C GLU A 167 -4.32 4.14 15.69
N PHE A 168 -3.05 3.77 15.91
CA PHE A 168 -2.64 2.37 15.76
C PHE A 168 -2.94 1.58 17.04
N PRO A 169 -3.33 0.29 16.92
CA PRO A 169 -3.42 -0.60 18.08
C PRO A 169 -2.11 -0.65 18.88
N GLU A 170 -2.20 -0.89 20.20
CA GLU A 170 -1.05 -0.93 21.11
C GLU A 170 0.04 -1.96 20.72
N SER A 171 -0.33 -2.98 19.96
CA SER A 171 0.60 -3.98 19.43
C SER A 171 1.53 -3.46 18.35
N PHE A 172 1.32 -2.24 17.86
CA PHE A 172 2.21 -1.57 16.90
C PHE A 172 3.18 -0.64 17.62
N LEU A 173 4.43 -0.72 17.22
CA LEU A 173 5.56 0.03 17.76
C LEU A 173 6.11 0.98 16.70
N ASN A 174 7.02 1.87 17.12
CA ASN A 174 7.75 2.76 16.21
C ASN A 174 6.81 3.57 15.29
N VAL A 175 5.68 4.04 15.86
CA VAL A 175 4.72 4.84 15.10
C VAL A 175 5.39 6.13 14.62
N GLY A 176 5.41 6.31 13.31
CA GLY A 176 6.02 7.45 12.64
C GLY A 176 5.02 8.20 11.76
N THR A 177 5.30 9.47 11.52
CA THR A 177 4.48 10.31 10.65
C THR A 177 5.39 11.13 9.73
N ARG A 178 5.09 11.13 8.43
CA ARG A 178 5.78 11.97 7.45
C ARG A 178 4.78 12.76 6.63
N ARG A 179 5.03 14.06 6.49
CA ARG A 179 4.18 14.97 5.69
C ARG A 179 4.81 15.25 4.33
N TYR A 180 3.99 15.16 3.30
CA TYR A 180 4.35 15.43 1.91
C TYR A 180 3.32 16.41 1.31
N GLY A 181 3.53 17.71 1.55
CA GLY A 181 2.55 18.74 1.18
C GLY A 181 1.21 18.52 1.89
N ASP A 182 0.15 18.25 1.12
CA ASP A 182 -1.19 17.99 1.65
C ASP A 182 -1.44 16.50 1.99
N THR A 183 -0.41 15.66 1.89
CA THR A 183 -0.49 14.22 2.22
C THR A 183 0.31 13.94 3.49
N ILE A 184 -0.24 13.08 4.35
CA ILE A 184 0.46 12.51 5.50
C ILE A 184 0.53 10.99 5.31
N VAL A 185 1.70 10.41 5.53
CA VAL A 185 1.88 8.96 5.61
C VAL A 185 2.24 8.60 7.05
N TYR A 186 1.38 7.84 7.67
CA TYR A 186 1.61 7.19 8.96
C TYR A 186 2.28 5.84 8.73
N SER A 187 3.17 5.43 9.61
CA SER A 187 3.81 4.12 9.56
C SER A 187 3.94 3.54 10.95
N ALA A 188 3.76 2.23 11.09
CA ALA A 188 3.95 1.53 12.35
C ALA A 188 4.41 0.10 12.09
N GLU A 189 5.29 -0.40 12.95
CA GLU A 189 5.83 -1.76 12.90
C GLU A 189 5.02 -2.66 13.83
N LYS A 190 4.61 -3.83 13.37
CA LYS A 190 3.97 -4.83 14.23
C LYS A 190 4.97 -5.38 15.24
N GLY A 191 4.67 -5.26 16.54
CA GLY A 191 5.53 -5.78 17.60
C GLY A 191 5.85 -7.27 17.41
N ARG A 192 7.05 -7.65 17.84
CA ARG A 192 7.47 -9.05 17.95
C ARG A 192 7.08 -9.54 19.35
N THR A 193 6.13 -10.43 19.42
CA THR A 193 5.75 -11.12 20.68
C THR A 193 6.61 -12.36 20.91
#